data_c039aab4388b6fc52024f5873c7f93f4
#
_entry.id   c039aab4388b6fc52024f5873c7f93f4
#
_cell.length_a   1.000
_cell.length_b   1.000
_cell.length_c   1.000
_cell.angle_alpha   90.00
_cell.angle_beta   90.00
_cell.angle_gamma   90.00
#
_symmetry.space_group_name_H-M   'P 1'
#
loop_
_entity.id
_entity.type
_entity.pdbx_description
1 polymer ?
#
loop_
_entity_poly.entity_id
_entity_poly.type
_entity_poly.pdbx_seq_one_letter_code
_entity_poly.pdbx_strand_id
1 'polypeptide(L)'
;MDTQATSGKQSPRSTEPGAANARPDALGDSSAKPPAPAWTPSQFKPDNFASMRRDRHKVSNTSASAANKARNVREYTLGEEIANSITHGIGALLAIAAIPILVVRALDDGGGVYLFAALVYTLTMLLEYTMSTLYHAIAVDRAKKVFKILDHSCIYLFIAGSYTPFCLISLADHGGMWLCLFVWAVG
;
A
#
# COMPACT_ATOMS: atom_id res chain seq x y z
N MET A 1 -3.14 -58.12 -22.55
CA MET A 1 -3.09 -58.90 -21.29
C MET A 1 -3.46 -57.92 -20.23
N ASP A 2 -4.69 -57.90 -20.02
CA ASP A 2 -5.54 -58.43 -18.93
C ASP A 2 -5.57 -57.43 -17.77
N THR A 3 -6.73 -56.74 -17.68
CA THR A 3 -7.98 -57.13 -16.98
C THR A 3 -7.81 -56.97 -15.47
N GLN A 4 -8.58 -56.29 -14.71
CA GLN A 4 -9.99 -56.20 -14.32
C GLN A 4 -10.03 -55.28 -13.11
N ALA A 5 -10.91 -54.34 -12.98
CA ALA A 5 -12.34 -54.38 -12.70
C ALA A 5 -12.73 -54.61 -11.24
N THR A 6 -13.70 -53.76 -10.84
CA THR A 6 -14.82 -53.96 -9.92
C THR A 6 -14.54 -53.59 -8.47
N SER A 7 -15.39 -52.90 -7.75
CA SER A 7 -16.82 -52.95 -7.44
C SER A 7 -17.08 -51.87 -6.42
N GLY A 8 -17.97 -50.96 -6.45
CA GLY A 8 -19.41 -51.13 -6.43
C GLY A 8 -19.94 -51.34 -5.02
N LYS A 9 -20.44 -50.29 -4.32
CA LYS A 9 -21.48 -50.52 -3.31
C LYS A 9 -22.44 -49.34 -3.24
N GLN A 10 -23.62 -49.60 -3.75
CA GLN A 10 -24.81 -48.81 -3.63
C GLN A 10 -25.50 -49.04 -2.27
N SER A 11 -26.08 -47.91 -1.73
CA SER A 11 -27.44 -47.77 -1.17
C SER A 11 -27.86 -48.60 0.05
N PRO A 12 -28.78 -48.17 0.89
CA PRO A 12 -30.15 -47.93 0.43
C PRO A 12 -30.89 -46.72 1.02
N ARG A 13 -31.86 -46.31 0.24
CA ARG A 13 -33.03 -45.47 0.42
C ARG A 13 -33.93 -45.98 1.54
N SER A 14 -34.44 -45.10 2.40
CA SER A 14 -35.69 -45.35 3.14
C SER A 14 -36.49 -44.06 3.19
N THR A 15 -37.49 -44.00 2.37
CA THR A 15 -38.95 -43.80 2.56
C THR A 15 -39.36 -42.73 3.58
N GLU A 16 -40.05 -41.74 3.00
CA GLU A 16 -41.02 -40.87 3.66
C GLU A 16 -42.24 -41.65 4.23
N PRO A 17 -43.02 -41.03 5.13
CA PRO A 17 -44.26 -40.44 4.63
C PRO A 17 -44.67 -39.12 5.31
N GLY A 18 -45.37 -38.36 4.52
CA GLY A 18 -46.13 -37.18 4.62
C GLY A 18 -46.78 -36.78 5.93
N ALA A 19 -46.83 -35.49 6.13
CA ALA A 19 -47.93 -34.82 6.83
C ALA A 19 -48.03 -33.36 6.44
N ALA A 20 -49.16 -33.06 5.84
CA ALA A 20 -50.03 -31.91 6.08
C ALA A 20 -49.46 -30.47 5.97
N ASN A 21 -49.87 -29.91 4.91
CA ASN A 21 -50.28 -28.54 4.62
C ASN A 21 -50.79 -27.77 5.85
N ALA A 22 -49.99 -26.81 6.33
CA ALA A 22 -50.48 -25.73 7.17
C ALA A 22 -49.80 -24.44 6.71
N ARG A 23 -50.58 -23.57 6.05
CA ARG A 23 -50.23 -22.19 5.78
C ARG A 23 -50.10 -21.45 7.13
N PRO A 24 -49.05 -20.66 7.36
CA PRO A 24 -49.11 -19.52 8.26
C PRO A 24 -49.20 -18.24 7.42
N ASP A 25 -50.42 -17.80 7.19
CA ASP A 25 -50.66 -16.41 6.89
C ASP A 25 -50.53 -15.65 8.21
N ALA A 26 -49.41 -14.97 8.38
CA ALA A 26 -49.21 -13.80 9.25
C ALA A 26 -47.73 -13.36 9.19
N LEU A 27 -47.31 -12.85 8.04
CA LEU A 27 -46.17 -11.95 8.02
C LEU A 27 -46.64 -10.62 8.61
N GLY A 28 -46.55 -10.51 9.94
CA GLY A 28 -46.62 -9.23 10.62
C GLY A 28 -45.51 -8.33 10.09
N ASP A 29 -45.92 -7.20 9.54
CA ASP A 29 -45.04 -6.11 9.10
C ASP A 29 -44.16 -5.68 10.28
N SER A 30 -42.91 -6.13 10.30
CA SER A 30 -41.90 -5.76 11.32
C SER A 30 -41.21 -4.44 11.02
N SER A 31 -41.72 -3.65 10.06
CA SER A 31 -41.19 -2.34 9.71
C SER A 31 -41.78 -1.17 10.54
N ALA A 32 -42.66 -1.45 11.48
CA ALA A 32 -43.18 -0.41 12.36
C ALA A 32 -42.09 0.03 13.34
N LYS A 33 -41.43 1.14 13.04
CA LYS A 33 -40.55 1.88 13.95
C LYS A 33 -41.33 2.08 15.25
N PRO A 34 -40.76 1.66 16.41
CA PRO A 34 -41.43 1.87 17.69
C PRO A 34 -41.78 3.36 17.88
N PRO A 35 -42.94 3.72 18.38
CA PRO A 35 -43.31 5.11 18.62
C PRO A 35 -42.27 5.75 19.53
N ALA A 36 -41.82 6.93 19.18
CA ALA A 36 -40.91 7.69 20.00
C ALA A 36 -41.55 7.86 21.38
N PRO A 37 -40.81 7.66 22.48
CA PRO A 37 -41.32 7.82 23.83
C PRO A 37 -41.90 9.24 23.97
N ALA A 38 -43.16 9.34 24.42
CA ALA A 38 -43.84 10.61 24.63
C ALA A 38 -43.06 11.41 25.67
N TRP A 39 -42.45 12.51 25.20
CA TRP A 39 -41.73 13.44 26.08
C TRP A 39 -42.70 14.15 27.01
N THR A 40 -42.50 14.05 28.32
CA THR A 40 -43.27 14.77 29.33
C THR A 40 -42.41 15.81 30.04
N PRO A 41 -42.92 17.04 30.26
CA PRO A 41 -42.17 18.10 30.93
C PRO A 41 -41.66 17.73 32.35
N SER A 42 -42.31 16.79 33.02
CA SER A 42 -41.91 16.29 34.33
C SER A 42 -40.61 15.46 34.31
N GLN A 43 -40.13 15.04 33.15
CA GLN A 43 -38.85 14.33 33.01
C GLN A 43 -37.64 15.28 32.87
N PHE A 44 -37.88 16.59 32.77
CA PHE A 44 -36.82 17.58 32.68
C PHE A 44 -36.20 17.77 34.08
N LYS A 45 -35.07 17.14 34.33
CA LYS A 45 -34.20 17.39 35.48
C LYS A 45 -33.01 18.25 35.02
N PRO A 46 -32.80 19.44 35.63
CA PRO A 46 -31.65 20.32 35.26
C PRO A 46 -30.31 19.62 35.38
N ASP A 47 -30.21 18.65 36.29
CA ASP A 47 -28.99 17.86 36.54
C ASP A 47 -28.58 17.00 35.36
N ASN A 48 -29.51 16.68 34.45
CA ASN A 48 -29.22 15.91 33.23
C ASN A 48 -28.37 16.70 32.22
N PHE A 49 -28.40 18.05 32.27
CA PHE A 49 -27.55 18.87 31.40
C PHE A 49 -26.06 18.77 31.75
N ALA A 50 -25.74 18.67 33.01
CA ALA A 50 -24.35 18.53 33.47
C ALA A 50 -23.78 17.14 33.16
N SER A 51 -24.60 16.08 33.20
CA SER A 51 -24.22 14.73 32.81
C SER A 51 -24.05 14.64 31.28
N MET A 52 -24.99 15.15 30.48
CA MET A 52 -24.91 15.19 29.03
C MET A 52 -23.67 15.96 28.51
N ARG A 53 -23.31 17.05 29.21
CA ARG A 53 -22.11 17.83 28.87
C ARG A 53 -20.84 17.04 29.19
N ARG A 54 -20.79 16.32 30.30
CA ARG A 54 -19.70 15.42 30.69
C ARG A 54 -19.56 14.25 29.72
N ASP A 55 -20.66 13.63 29.32
CA ASP A 55 -20.66 12.51 28.38
C ASP A 55 -20.22 12.95 26.99
N ARG A 56 -20.65 14.16 26.54
CA ARG A 56 -20.20 14.72 25.26
C ARG A 56 -18.68 15.00 25.24
N HIS A 57 -18.12 15.52 26.35
CA HIS A 57 -16.67 15.71 26.50
C HIS A 57 -15.92 14.37 26.57
N LYS A 58 -16.48 13.36 27.21
CA LYS A 58 -15.89 12.02 27.28
C LYS A 58 -15.87 11.34 25.92
N VAL A 59 -16.97 11.41 25.18
CA VAL A 59 -17.07 10.88 23.80
C VAL A 59 -16.13 11.64 22.86
N SER A 60 -16.05 12.97 22.95
CA SER A 60 -15.14 13.79 22.16
C SER A 60 -13.67 13.44 22.42
N ASN A 61 -13.30 13.27 23.70
CA ASN A 61 -11.93 12.90 24.07
C ASN A 61 -11.57 11.48 23.65
N THR A 62 -12.54 10.55 23.70
CA THR A 62 -12.33 9.16 23.25
C THR A 62 -12.16 9.10 21.74
N SER A 63 -12.97 9.84 20.99
CA SER A 63 -12.85 9.91 19.53
C SER A 63 -11.56 10.63 19.09
N ALA A 64 -11.16 11.71 19.77
CA ALA A 64 -9.89 12.39 19.52
C ALA A 64 -8.69 11.50 19.85
N SER A 65 -8.75 10.73 20.94
CA SER A 65 -7.71 9.76 21.32
C SER A 65 -7.63 8.61 20.32
N ALA A 66 -8.77 8.08 19.85
CA ALA A 66 -8.82 7.03 18.82
C ALA A 66 -8.30 7.54 17.47
N ALA A 67 -8.66 8.77 17.08
CA ALA A 67 -8.14 9.41 15.86
C ALA A 67 -6.63 9.68 15.94
N ASN A 68 -6.13 10.06 17.11
CA ASN A 68 -4.69 10.27 17.34
C ASN A 68 -3.92 8.94 17.39
N LYS A 69 -4.53 7.88 17.93
CA LYS A 69 -3.98 6.51 17.89
C LYS A 69 -3.97 5.96 16.46
N ALA A 70 -5.01 6.22 15.67
CA ALA A 70 -5.06 5.84 14.24
C ALA A 70 -4.03 6.62 13.39
N ARG A 71 -3.72 7.88 13.75
CA ARG A 71 -2.65 8.67 13.11
C ARG A 71 -1.25 8.17 13.45
N ASN A 72 -1.07 7.52 14.58
CA ASN A 72 0.20 6.95 15.05
C ASN A 72 0.34 5.46 14.71
N VAL A 73 -0.53 4.89 13.87
CA VAL A 73 -0.26 3.57 13.29
C VAL A 73 0.95 3.74 12.39
N ARG A 74 2.07 3.14 12.78
CA ARG A 74 3.24 3.03 11.91
C ARG A 74 2.78 2.40 10.60
N GLU A 75 3.10 3.01 9.49
CA GLU A 75 2.73 2.49 8.15
C GLU A 75 3.32 1.10 7.91
N TYR A 76 4.44 0.79 8.60
CA TYR A 76 5.16 -0.49 8.52
C TYR A 76 5.41 -1.06 9.92
N THR A 77 5.44 -2.37 10.01
CA THR A 77 5.92 -3.07 11.20
C THR A 77 7.45 -2.92 11.33
N LEU A 78 7.98 -3.09 12.53
CA LEU A 78 9.44 -3.03 12.73
C LEU A 78 10.20 -4.03 11.85
N GLY A 79 9.62 -5.22 11.66
CA GLY A 79 10.22 -6.25 10.80
C GLY A 79 10.28 -5.84 9.33
N GLU A 80 9.21 -5.21 8.82
CA GLU A 80 9.18 -4.67 7.45
C GLU A 80 10.19 -3.53 7.27
N GLU A 81 10.33 -2.63 8.25
CA GLU A 81 11.31 -1.56 8.20
C GLU A 81 12.74 -2.08 8.15
N ILE A 82 13.06 -3.09 8.97
CA ILE A 82 14.38 -3.74 8.96
C ILE A 82 14.63 -4.43 7.61
N ALA A 83 13.65 -5.19 7.12
CA ALA A 83 13.77 -5.91 5.84
C ALA A 83 13.98 -4.93 4.67
N ASN A 84 13.18 -3.85 4.61
CA ASN A 84 13.31 -2.83 3.57
C ASN A 84 14.66 -2.10 3.65
N SER A 85 15.10 -1.73 4.86
CA SER A 85 16.41 -1.10 5.04
C SER A 85 17.56 -2.00 4.57
N ILE A 86 17.52 -3.30 4.87
CA ILE A 86 18.57 -4.24 4.46
C ILE A 86 18.53 -4.45 2.94
N THR A 87 17.37 -4.72 2.36
CA THR A 87 17.24 -5.00 0.92
C THR A 87 17.64 -3.81 0.06
N HIS A 88 17.20 -2.58 0.44
CA HIS A 88 17.59 -1.36 -0.26
C HIS A 88 19.05 -1.00 0.00
N GLY A 89 19.58 -1.27 1.19
CA GLY A 89 21.01 -1.13 1.48
C GLY A 89 21.88 -2.02 0.59
N ILE A 90 21.48 -3.27 0.38
CA ILE A 90 22.15 -4.16 -0.59
C ILE A 90 22.03 -3.58 -2.00
N GLY A 91 20.85 -3.05 -2.39
CA GLY A 91 20.65 -2.37 -3.67
C GLY A 91 21.61 -1.20 -3.87
N ALA A 92 21.81 -0.36 -2.83
CA ALA A 92 22.76 0.74 -2.86
C ALA A 92 24.22 0.28 -3.05
N LEU A 93 24.60 -0.80 -2.37
CA LEU A 93 25.96 -1.39 -2.54
C LEU A 93 26.16 -1.94 -3.96
N LEU A 94 25.14 -2.61 -4.52
CA LEU A 94 25.17 -3.08 -5.91
C LEU A 94 25.23 -1.92 -6.91
N ALA A 95 24.52 -0.82 -6.63
CA ALA A 95 24.60 0.39 -7.45
C ALA A 95 26.02 0.99 -7.45
N ILE A 96 26.67 1.06 -6.27
CA ILE A 96 28.06 1.50 -6.17
C ILE A 96 29.00 0.59 -6.98
N ALA A 97 28.81 -0.71 -6.89
CA ALA A 97 29.63 -1.67 -7.65
C ALA A 97 29.38 -1.60 -9.16
N ALA A 98 28.16 -1.25 -9.58
CA ALA A 98 27.80 -1.11 -11.00
C ALA A 98 28.41 0.13 -11.65
N ILE A 99 28.65 1.23 -10.90
CA ILE A 99 29.17 2.48 -11.46
C ILE A 99 30.49 2.28 -12.27
N PRO A 100 31.56 1.73 -11.70
CA PRO A 100 32.81 1.56 -12.45
C PRO A 100 32.65 0.64 -13.64
N ILE A 101 31.85 -0.42 -13.52
CA ILE A 101 31.60 -1.37 -14.62
C ILE A 101 30.92 -0.68 -15.79
N LEU A 102 29.84 0.08 -15.52
CA LEU A 102 29.08 0.78 -16.56
C LEU A 102 29.85 1.95 -17.14
N VAL A 103 30.68 2.64 -16.35
CA VAL A 103 31.56 3.72 -16.85
C VAL A 103 32.60 3.16 -17.82
N VAL A 104 33.30 2.07 -17.48
CA VAL A 104 34.25 1.43 -18.38
C VAL A 104 33.58 0.99 -19.66
N ARG A 105 32.46 0.28 -19.58
CA ARG A 105 31.68 -0.14 -20.75
C ARG A 105 31.26 1.04 -21.63
N ALA A 106 30.78 2.11 -21.02
CA ALA A 106 30.34 3.29 -21.75
C ALA A 106 31.50 3.98 -22.51
N LEU A 107 32.70 3.96 -21.94
CA LEU A 107 33.90 4.51 -22.59
C LEU A 107 34.37 3.63 -23.75
N ASP A 108 34.25 2.31 -23.62
CA ASP A 108 34.63 1.36 -24.66
C ASP A 108 33.64 1.36 -25.84
N ASP A 109 32.33 1.46 -25.56
CA ASP A 109 31.26 1.23 -26.55
C ASP A 109 30.85 2.48 -27.33
N GLY A 110 31.14 3.72 -26.92
CA GLY A 110 30.65 4.80 -27.75
C GLY A 110 30.76 6.25 -27.29
N GLY A 111 31.50 6.54 -26.26
CA GLY A 111 31.83 7.93 -25.94
C GLY A 111 30.81 8.66 -25.05
N GLY A 112 30.65 9.97 -25.26
CA GLY A 112 30.00 10.87 -24.33
C GLY A 112 28.53 10.57 -24.01
N VAL A 113 27.74 10.15 -25.00
CA VAL A 113 26.30 9.84 -24.79
C VAL A 113 26.12 8.59 -23.94
N TYR A 114 26.92 7.55 -24.18
CA TYR A 114 26.89 6.31 -23.39
C TYR A 114 27.33 6.58 -21.96
N LEU A 115 28.41 7.36 -21.78
CA LEU A 115 28.87 7.75 -20.45
C LEU A 115 27.82 8.58 -19.69
N PHE A 116 27.22 9.57 -20.34
CA PHE A 116 26.15 10.37 -19.75
C PHE A 116 24.98 9.51 -19.30
N ALA A 117 24.50 8.64 -20.20
CA ALA A 117 23.39 7.75 -19.91
C ALA A 117 23.69 6.77 -18.75
N ALA A 118 24.89 6.19 -18.73
CA ALA A 118 25.36 5.31 -17.65
C ALA A 118 25.42 6.02 -16.30
N LEU A 119 25.98 7.24 -16.27
CA LEU A 119 26.07 8.04 -15.05
C LEU A 119 24.70 8.46 -14.53
N VAL A 120 23.81 8.96 -15.40
CA VAL A 120 22.46 9.36 -15.01
C VAL A 120 21.71 8.16 -14.40
N TYR A 121 21.73 7.02 -15.07
CA TYR A 121 21.08 5.80 -14.58
C TYR A 121 21.62 5.36 -13.22
N THR A 122 22.94 5.22 -13.10
CA THR A 122 23.55 4.68 -11.88
C THR A 122 23.48 5.65 -10.69
N LEU A 123 23.59 6.95 -10.93
CA LEU A 123 23.49 7.95 -9.86
C LEU A 123 22.03 8.07 -9.36
N THR A 124 21.03 8.05 -10.22
CA THR A 124 19.63 8.07 -9.80
C THR A 124 19.25 6.79 -9.07
N MET A 125 19.74 5.63 -9.50
CA MET A 125 19.58 4.35 -8.83
C MET A 125 20.21 4.36 -7.43
N LEU A 126 21.45 4.83 -7.32
CA LEU A 126 22.15 4.95 -6.04
C LEU A 126 21.42 5.90 -5.08
N LEU A 127 20.95 7.03 -5.60
CA LEU A 127 20.20 8.02 -4.82
C LEU A 127 18.93 7.41 -4.25
N GLU A 128 18.12 6.75 -5.08
CA GLU A 128 16.88 6.10 -4.68
C GLU A 128 17.13 5.05 -3.58
N TYR A 129 18.00 4.10 -3.80
CA TYR A 129 18.28 3.05 -2.82
C TYR A 129 18.89 3.61 -1.52
N THR A 130 19.67 4.69 -1.59
CA THR A 130 20.22 5.34 -0.39
C THR A 130 19.13 6.05 0.40
N MET A 131 18.25 6.83 -0.26
CA MET A 131 17.16 7.55 0.42
C MET A 131 16.18 6.59 1.04
N SER A 132 15.83 5.51 0.35
CA SER A 132 14.96 4.46 0.86
C SER A 132 15.57 3.72 2.05
N THR A 133 16.85 3.36 1.98
CA THR A 133 17.57 2.75 3.11
C THR A 133 17.52 3.66 4.34
N LEU A 134 17.82 4.95 4.18
CA LEU A 134 17.81 5.92 5.28
C LEU A 134 16.40 6.12 5.85
N TYR A 135 15.39 6.19 5.01
CA TYR A 135 13.99 6.28 5.45
C TYR A 135 13.59 5.13 6.36
N HIS A 136 13.94 3.90 6.00
CA HIS A 136 13.60 2.71 6.76
C HIS A 136 14.53 2.48 7.97
N ALA A 137 15.79 2.93 7.93
CA ALA A 137 16.74 2.77 9.02
C ALA A 137 16.56 3.77 10.16
N ILE A 138 16.07 4.99 9.86
CA ILE A 138 16.02 6.08 10.84
C ILE A 138 14.78 5.97 11.72
N ALA A 139 14.99 5.95 13.05
CA ALA A 139 13.91 5.93 14.04
C ALA A 139 13.46 7.33 14.52
N VAL A 140 14.20 8.40 14.17
CA VAL A 140 13.92 9.77 14.61
C VAL A 140 12.81 10.38 13.79
N ASP A 141 11.66 10.69 14.40
CA ASP A 141 10.43 11.14 13.72
C ASP A 141 10.61 12.32 12.76
N ARG A 142 11.41 13.33 13.15
CA ARG A 142 11.65 14.50 12.29
C ARG A 142 12.44 14.15 11.03
N ALA A 143 13.52 13.39 11.20
CA ALA A 143 14.36 12.94 10.10
C ALA A 143 13.60 11.97 9.21
N LYS A 144 12.85 11.03 9.80
CA LYS A 144 12.03 10.05 9.08
C LYS A 144 11.02 10.72 8.14
N LYS A 145 10.39 11.83 8.55
CA LYS A 145 9.48 12.60 7.69
C LYS A 145 10.18 13.19 6.46
N VAL A 146 11.39 13.70 6.64
CA VAL A 146 12.19 14.25 5.52
C VAL A 146 12.60 13.14 4.57
N PHE A 147 13.16 12.06 5.10
CA PHE A 147 13.59 10.92 4.27
C PHE A 147 12.42 10.22 3.58
N LYS A 148 11.22 10.20 4.17
CA LYS A 148 10.01 9.73 3.50
C LYS A 148 9.70 10.54 2.24
N ILE A 149 9.81 11.87 2.30
CA ILE A 149 9.56 12.71 1.13
C ILE A 149 10.64 12.47 0.07
N LEU A 150 11.90 12.37 0.47
CA LEU A 150 13.02 12.11 -0.43
C LEU A 150 12.91 10.74 -1.10
N ASP A 151 12.64 9.69 -0.33
CA ASP A 151 12.40 8.32 -0.82
C ASP A 151 11.33 8.32 -1.92
N HIS A 152 10.16 8.91 -1.65
CA HIS A 152 9.08 8.96 -2.63
C HIS A 152 9.40 9.84 -3.85
N SER A 153 10.17 10.92 -3.68
CA SER A 153 10.56 11.80 -4.77
C SER A 153 11.66 11.19 -5.65
N CYS A 154 12.60 10.46 -5.04
CA CYS A 154 13.68 9.81 -5.77
C CYS A 154 13.20 8.68 -6.69
N ILE A 155 12.03 8.07 -6.42
CA ILE A 155 11.40 7.11 -7.33
C ILE A 155 11.20 7.72 -8.72
N TYR A 156 10.67 8.94 -8.79
CA TYR A 156 10.45 9.63 -10.08
C TYR A 156 11.76 9.93 -10.80
N LEU A 157 12.78 10.39 -10.05
CA LEU A 157 14.12 10.60 -10.60
C LEU A 157 14.74 9.30 -11.11
N PHE A 158 14.56 8.19 -10.39
CA PHE A 158 15.06 6.89 -10.82
C PHE A 158 14.32 6.37 -12.06
N ILE A 159 13.00 6.56 -12.15
CA ILE A 159 12.24 6.23 -13.35
C ILE A 159 12.81 7.03 -14.54
N ALA A 160 12.93 8.35 -14.44
CA ALA A 160 13.49 9.17 -15.51
C ALA A 160 14.93 8.77 -15.87
N GLY A 161 15.74 8.50 -14.85
CA GLY A 161 17.13 8.02 -15.00
C GLY A 161 17.21 6.68 -15.72
N SER A 162 16.32 5.74 -15.41
CA SER A 162 16.30 4.41 -16.05
C SER A 162 15.87 4.44 -17.50
N TYR A 163 14.99 5.38 -17.87
CA TYR A 163 14.62 5.61 -19.27
C TYR A 163 15.73 6.29 -20.09
N THR A 164 16.65 7.03 -19.45
CA THR A 164 17.68 7.80 -20.15
C THR A 164 18.53 6.94 -21.10
N PRO A 165 19.16 5.82 -20.69
CA PRO A 165 19.93 4.98 -21.62
C PRO A 165 19.06 4.36 -22.69
N PHE A 166 17.85 3.95 -22.37
CA PHE A 166 16.93 3.41 -23.36
C PHE A 166 16.57 4.44 -24.44
N CYS A 167 16.27 5.68 -24.05
CA CYS A 167 15.92 6.75 -24.97
C CYS A 167 17.11 7.21 -25.80
N LEU A 168 18.27 7.41 -25.19
CA LEU A 168 19.43 8.03 -25.85
C LEU A 168 20.27 7.04 -26.66
N ILE A 169 20.20 5.74 -26.34
CA ILE A 169 20.97 4.70 -27.00
C ILE A 169 20.08 3.85 -27.91
N SER A 170 19.07 3.16 -27.31
CA SER A 170 18.26 2.20 -28.07
C SER A 170 17.26 2.86 -29.03
N LEU A 171 16.73 4.03 -28.66
CA LEU A 171 15.74 4.78 -29.47
C LEU A 171 16.32 6.04 -30.10
N ALA A 172 17.65 6.19 -30.18
CA ALA A 172 18.32 7.39 -30.72
C ALA A 172 17.74 7.82 -32.08
N ASP A 173 17.61 6.88 -33.02
CA ASP A 173 17.15 7.11 -34.38
C ASP A 173 15.62 7.13 -34.55
N HIS A 174 14.86 6.83 -33.45
CA HIS A 174 13.40 6.69 -33.45
C HIS A 174 12.70 7.74 -32.58
N GLY A 175 13.30 8.91 -32.43
CA GLY A 175 12.71 10.00 -31.62
C GLY A 175 12.90 9.85 -30.10
N GLY A 176 13.85 9.04 -29.66
CA GLY A 176 14.16 8.79 -28.24
C GLY A 176 14.46 10.05 -27.45
N MET A 177 15.05 11.08 -28.07
CA MET A 177 15.29 12.39 -27.43
C MET A 177 13.98 13.04 -26.95
N TRP A 178 12.92 13.04 -27.76
CA TRP A 178 11.62 13.60 -27.38
C TRP A 178 10.97 12.81 -26.23
N LEU A 179 11.10 11.49 -26.28
CA LEU A 179 10.64 10.63 -25.21
C LEU A 179 11.41 10.89 -23.91
N CYS A 180 12.73 11.05 -23.99
CA CYS A 180 13.57 11.40 -22.85
C CYS A 180 13.14 12.72 -22.21
N LEU A 181 12.95 13.76 -23.00
CA LEU A 181 12.48 15.07 -22.53
C LEU A 181 11.09 14.97 -21.88
N PHE A 182 10.19 14.21 -22.47
CA PHE A 182 8.86 13.99 -21.91
C PHE A 182 8.92 13.29 -20.54
N VAL A 183 9.69 12.22 -20.42
CA VAL A 183 9.84 11.47 -19.17
C VAL A 183 10.45 12.35 -18.06
N TRP A 184 11.47 13.15 -18.38
CA TRP A 184 12.07 14.10 -17.44
C TRP A 184 11.18 15.30 -17.09
N ALA A 185 10.22 15.64 -17.94
CA ALA A 185 9.26 16.72 -17.66
C ALA A 185 8.08 16.28 -16.77
N VAL A 186 7.76 14.98 -16.78
CA VAL A 186 6.61 14.41 -16.06
C VAL A 186 7.05 13.80 -14.71
N GLY A 187 8.31 13.29 -14.59
CA GLY A 187 8.88 12.70 -13.39
C GLY A 187 9.49 13.75 -12.50
#